data_f4c2296fbc7b994aa0c2676e28c9394f
#
_entry.id   f4c2296fbc7b994aa0c2676e28c9394f
#
_cell.length_a   1.000
_cell.length_b   1.000
_cell.length_c   1.000
_cell.angle_alpha   90.00
_cell.angle_beta   90.00
_cell.angle_gamma   90.00
#
_symmetry.space_group_name_H-M   'P 1'
#
loop_
_entity.id
_entity.type
_entity.pdbx_description
1 polymer ?
#
loop_
_entity_poly.entity_id
_entity_poly.type
_entity_poly.pdbx_seq_one_letter_code
_entity_poly.pdbx_strand_id
1 'polypeptide(L)'
;MGDSLRQCQNDQVIITTTRLSIRALTPVEAEAIVAGVRTGQSWASDFPTTGDVRIAAGALVGGMAFANDTMPWGVFVIDETSSGHSVGGVGFKSAPNERGGVEIGYGICHSFQGRGVATEAVVALCDFARRGAQVVLAETDRENVASQRVLQKSGFQPVDEFDGLIRWRKEISAFGRQSE
;
A
#
# COMPACT_ATOMS: atom_id res chain seq x y z
N MET A 1 18.08 10.88 -41.05
CA MET A 1 18.39 11.18 -39.65
C MET A 1 17.07 11.07 -38.90
N GLY A 2 16.80 9.89 -38.38
CA GLY A 2 15.58 9.60 -37.66
C GLY A 2 15.82 9.78 -36.18
N ASP A 3 15.20 10.81 -35.63
CA ASP A 3 15.22 11.08 -34.20
C ASP A 3 14.23 10.13 -33.54
N SER A 4 14.80 9.10 -32.95
CA SER A 4 14.04 8.07 -32.21
C SER A 4 13.69 8.65 -30.86
N LEU A 5 12.53 9.30 -30.76
CA LEU A 5 11.92 9.63 -29.48
C LEU A 5 11.64 8.33 -28.75
N ARG A 6 12.56 7.95 -27.85
CA ARG A 6 12.31 6.92 -26.85
C ARG A 6 11.15 7.40 -26.00
N GLN A 7 9.98 6.80 -26.20
CA GLN A 7 8.90 6.84 -25.22
C GLN A 7 9.50 6.36 -23.89
N CYS A 8 9.60 7.27 -22.92
CA CYS A 8 9.75 6.88 -21.53
C CYS A 8 8.50 6.09 -21.16
N GLN A 9 8.57 4.77 -21.23
CA GLN A 9 7.59 3.90 -20.60
C GLN A 9 7.66 4.20 -19.11
N ASN A 10 6.53 4.51 -18.56
CA ASN A 10 6.32 4.82 -17.15
C ASN A 10 6.57 3.51 -16.38
N ASP A 11 7.76 3.34 -15.78
CA ASP A 11 8.14 2.19 -14.93
C ASP A 11 7.39 2.26 -13.57
N GLN A 12 6.06 2.35 -13.66
CA GLN A 12 5.21 2.42 -12.49
C GLN A 12 4.82 1.02 -12.03
N VAL A 13 5.16 0.68 -10.80
CA VAL A 13 4.71 -0.58 -10.17
C VAL A 13 3.19 -0.57 -10.02
N ILE A 14 2.54 -1.58 -10.59
CA ILE A 14 1.09 -1.78 -10.50
C ILE A 14 0.82 -3.22 -10.05
N ILE A 15 0.00 -3.37 -9.01
CA ILE A 15 -0.51 -4.64 -8.52
C ILE A 15 -2.00 -4.70 -8.86
N THR A 16 -2.41 -5.65 -9.70
CA THR A 16 -3.79 -5.79 -10.14
C THR A 16 -4.47 -6.94 -9.41
N THR A 17 -5.70 -6.73 -8.96
CA THR A 17 -6.58 -7.74 -8.39
C THR A 17 -7.88 -7.83 -9.21
N THR A 18 -8.86 -8.57 -8.71
CA THR A 18 -10.16 -8.67 -9.39
C THR A 18 -10.91 -7.32 -9.45
N ARG A 19 -10.78 -6.49 -8.42
CA ARG A 19 -11.53 -5.23 -8.29
C ARG A 19 -10.67 -3.99 -8.15
N LEU A 20 -9.36 -4.15 -7.95
CA LEU A 20 -8.47 -3.05 -7.61
C LEU A 20 -7.29 -2.97 -8.58
N SER A 21 -6.87 -1.74 -8.86
CA SER A 21 -5.56 -1.39 -9.39
C SER A 21 -4.79 -0.66 -8.30
N ILE A 22 -3.74 -1.28 -7.78
CA ILE A 22 -2.91 -0.73 -6.71
C ILE A 22 -1.62 -0.26 -7.36
N ARG A 23 -1.48 1.03 -7.54
CA ARG A 23 -0.38 1.64 -8.29
C ARG A 23 0.51 2.50 -7.40
N ALA A 24 1.78 2.53 -7.70
CA ALA A 24 2.73 3.36 -6.96
C ALA A 24 2.26 4.82 -6.92
N LEU A 25 2.30 5.43 -5.73
CA LEU A 25 2.06 6.86 -5.57
C LEU A 25 3.20 7.64 -6.24
N THR A 26 2.87 8.63 -7.05
CA THR A 26 3.87 9.52 -7.66
C THR A 26 4.09 10.77 -6.81
N PRO A 27 5.26 11.43 -6.92
CA PRO A 27 5.51 12.70 -6.23
C PRO A 27 4.46 13.78 -6.55
N VAL A 28 4.04 13.88 -7.82
CA VAL A 28 3.02 14.85 -8.27
C VAL A 28 1.67 14.58 -7.62
N GLU A 29 1.28 13.30 -7.49
CA GLU A 29 0.05 12.93 -6.80
C GLU A 29 0.14 13.17 -5.30
N ALA A 30 1.31 12.91 -4.69
CA ALA A 30 1.54 13.20 -3.28
C ALA A 30 1.38 14.71 -2.99
N GLU A 31 1.92 15.57 -3.85
CA GLU A 31 1.72 17.02 -3.76
C GLU A 31 0.23 17.40 -3.88
N ALA A 32 -0.49 16.82 -4.84
CA ALA A 32 -1.92 17.04 -5.02
C ALA A 32 -2.74 16.60 -3.80
N ILE A 33 -2.42 15.43 -3.23
CA ILE A 33 -3.04 14.90 -2.01
C ILE A 33 -2.83 15.85 -0.83
N VAL A 34 -1.61 16.31 -0.61
CA VAL A 34 -1.26 17.22 0.50
C VAL A 34 -1.94 18.59 0.31
N ALA A 35 -1.98 19.10 -0.92
CA ALA A 35 -2.62 20.36 -1.24
C ALA A 35 -4.17 20.30 -1.29
N GLY A 36 -4.76 19.09 -1.28
CA GLY A 36 -6.20 18.90 -1.45
C GLY A 36 -6.71 19.27 -2.84
N VAL A 37 -5.83 19.23 -3.85
CA VAL A 37 -6.12 19.64 -5.22
C VAL A 37 -6.51 18.43 -6.05
N ARG A 38 -7.72 18.47 -6.62
CA ARG A 38 -8.33 17.34 -7.38
C ARG A 38 -8.15 17.45 -8.90
N THR A 39 -7.24 18.25 -9.41
CA THR A 39 -7.05 18.46 -10.85
C THR A 39 -6.57 17.17 -11.54
N GLY A 40 -7.39 16.66 -12.46
CA GLY A 40 -7.05 15.50 -13.29
C GLY A 40 -7.09 14.16 -12.59
N GLN A 41 -7.48 14.12 -11.33
CA GLN A 41 -7.56 12.90 -10.53
C GLN A 41 -9.02 12.44 -10.35
N SER A 42 -9.26 11.16 -10.57
CA SER A 42 -10.56 10.54 -10.29
C SER A 42 -10.59 10.02 -8.86
N TRP A 43 -10.89 10.88 -7.90
CA TRP A 43 -10.93 10.54 -6.49
C TRP A 43 -12.36 10.32 -5.99
N ALA A 44 -12.57 9.34 -5.12
CA ALA A 44 -13.82 9.24 -4.37
C ALA A 44 -14.11 10.54 -3.60
N SER A 45 -15.36 10.81 -3.29
CA SER A 45 -15.78 12.11 -2.70
C SER A 45 -15.10 12.42 -1.37
N ASP A 46 -14.76 11.39 -0.61
CA ASP A 46 -14.13 11.43 0.69
C ASP A 46 -12.65 10.96 0.69
N PHE A 47 -12.04 10.86 -0.50
CA PHE A 47 -10.60 10.70 -0.67
C PHE A 47 -9.96 12.09 -0.96
N PRO A 48 -8.76 12.41 -0.47
CA PRO A 48 -7.93 11.61 0.43
C PRO A 48 -8.41 11.66 1.90
N THR A 49 -8.15 10.60 2.64
CA THR A 49 -8.34 10.59 4.09
C THR A 49 -7.19 11.33 4.79
N THR A 50 -7.35 11.65 6.08
CA THR A 50 -6.25 12.20 6.89
C THR A 50 -5.02 11.28 6.89
N GLY A 51 -5.24 9.95 6.82
CA GLY A 51 -4.17 8.97 6.72
C GLY A 51 -3.39 9.09 5.41
N ASP A 52 -4.09 9.23 4.29
CA ASP A 52 -3.47 9.39 2.96
C ASP A 52 -2.65 10.67 2.89
N VAL A 53 -3.18 11.79 3.42
CA VAL A 53 -2.45 13.08 3.49
C VAL A 53 -1.17 12.95 4.31
N ARG A 54 -1.23 12.28 5.48
CA ARG A 54 -0.04 12.07 6.33
C ARG A 54 1.02 11.21 5.63
N ILE A 55 0.59 10.14 4.93
CA ILE A 55 1.50 9.26 4.18
C ILE A 55 2.13 10.01 3.01
N ALA A 56 1.35 10.75 2.24
CA ALA A 56 1.84 11.54 1.10
C ALA A 56 2.86 12.61 1.57
N ALA A 57 2.55 13.33 2.64
CA ALA A 57 3.46 14.31 3.23
C ALA A 57 4.76 13.64 3.72
N GLY A 58 4.67 12.48 4.37
CA GLY A 58 5.82 11.69 4.80
C GLY A 58 6.71 11.25 3.64
N ALA A 59 6.11 10.84 2.52
CA ALA A 59 6.85 10.46 1.31
C ALA A 59 7.57 11.64 0.68
N LEU A 60 6.95 12.82 0.63
CA LEU A 60 7.56 14.03 0.08
C LEU A 60 8.80 14.52 0.87
N VAL A 61 8.84 14.26 2.18
CA VAL A 61 10.02 14.62 3.01
C VAL A 61 11.01 13.47 3.16
N GLY A 62 10.86 12.37 2.40
CA GLY A 62 11.78 11.24 2.41
C GLY A 62 11.60 10.28 3.58
N GLY A 63 10.52 10.40 4.36
CA GLY A 63 10.19 9.47 5.46
C GLY A 63 9.64 8.12 4.98
N MET A 64 9.13 8.07 3.74
CA MET A 64 8.67 6.85 3.06
C MET A 64 9.11 6.90 1.60
N ALA A 65 9.29 5.74 0.97
CA ALA A 65 9.72 5.68 -0.41
C ALA A 65 8.52 5.80 -1.39
N PHE A 66 8.77 6.40 -2.55
CA PHE A 66 7.94 6.22 -3.73
C PHE A 66 8.35 4.90 -4.39
N ALA A 67 7.39 3.97 -4.54
CA ALA A 67 7.69 2.68 -5.13
C ALA A 67 8.00 2.81 -6.63
N ASN A 68 9.00 2.05 -7.10
CA ASN A 68 9.36 1.91 -8.51
C ASN A 68 9.94 0.51 -8.75
N ASP A 69 10.28 0.16 -9.99
CA ASP A 69 10.75 -1.18 -10.34
C ASP A 69 12.04 -1.61 -9.63
N THR A 70 12.91 -0.67 -9.31
CA THR A 70 14.17 -0.95 -8.60
C THR A 70 14.02 -0.91 -7.09
N MET A 71 13.03 -0.14 -6.59
CA MET A 71 12.72 0.01 -5.16
C MET A 71 11.20 -0.14 -4.95
N PRO A 72 10.68 -1.38 -4.95
CA PRO A 72 9.23 -1.62 -4.92
C PRO A 72 8.61 -1.41 -3.51
N TRP A 73 9.42 -1.11 -2.50
CA TRP A 73 9.02 -0.97 -1.10
C TRP A 73 8.62 0.47 -0.80
N GLY A 74 7.39 0.84 -1.12
CA GLY A 74 6.93 2.20 -0.93
C GLY A 74 5.41 2.29 -0.80
N VAL A 75 4.88 3.45 -1.12
CA VAL A 75 3.45 3.79 -0.98
C VAL A 75 2.72 3.63 -2.30
N PHE A 76 1.48 3.16 -2.21
CA PHE A 76 0.59 2.91 -3.34
C PHE A 76 -0.77 3.55 -3.09
N VAL A 77 -1.40 3.98 -4.17
CA VAL A 77 -2.81 4.38 -4.21
C VAL A 77 -3.64 3.18 -4.65
N ILE A 78 -4.82 3.04 -4.07
CA ILE A 78 -5.80 2.01 -4.42
C ILE A 78 -6.88 2.65 -5.27
N ASP A 79 -6.98 2.23 -6.53
CA ASP A 79 -8.07 2.59 -7.42
C ASP A 79 -9.07 1.43 -7.53
N GLU A 80 -10.36 1.73 -7.39
CA GLU A 80 -11.43 0.75 -7.62
C GLU A 80 -11.73 0.67 -9.11
N THR A 81 -11.57 -0.52 -9.69
CA THR A 81 -11.57 -0.72 -11.15
C THR A 81 -12.90 -0.34 -11.81
N SER A 82 -14.04 -0.61 -11.14
CA SER A 82 -15.37 -0.39 -11.73
C SER A 82 -15.72 1.09 -11.83
N SER A 83 -15.29 1.91 -10.88
CA SER A 83 -15.54 3.36 -10.88
C SER A 83 -14.36 4.18 -11.42
N GLY A 84 -13.16 3.59 -11.44
CA GLY A 84 -11.92 4.29 -11.73
C GLY A 84 -11.51 5.31 -10.66
N HIS A 85 -12.13 5.25 -9.47
CA HIS A 85 -11.84 6.21 -8.40
C HIS A 85 -10.71 5.70 -7.49
N SER A 86 -9.82 6.62 -7.08
CA SER A 86 -8.92 6.39 -5.95
C SER A 86 -9.73 6.37 -4.66
N VAL A 87 -9.59 5.30 -3.88
CA VAL A 87 -10.44 4.98 -2.73
C VAL A 87 -9.66 4.77 -1.43
N GLY A 88 -8.35 4.87 -1.48
CA GLY A 88 -7.48 4.71 -0.32
C GLY A 88 -6.02 4.52 -0.69
N GLY A 89 -5.21 4.21 0.31
CA GLY A 89 -3.79 3.92 0.19
C GLY A 89 -3.38 2.64 0.91
N VAL A 90 -2.32 2.02 0.44
CA VAL A 90 -1.65 0.89 1.05
C VAL A 90 -0.15 0.99 0.78
N GLY A 91 0.70 0.46 1.64
CA GLY A 91 2.12 0.50 1.35
C GLY A 91 2.99 -0.10 2.43
N PHE A 92 4.28 -0.12 2.12
CA PHE A 92 5.34 -0.55 3.03
C PHE A 92 5.93 0.68 3.73
N LYS A 93 6.14 0.59 5.04
CA LYS A 93 6.78 1.68 5.80
C LYS A 93 8.27 1.80 5.47
N SER A 94 8.91 0.70 5.09
CA SER A 94 10.32 0.62 4.67
C SER A 94 10.58 -0.62 3.82
N ALA A 95 11.79 -0.75 3.28
CA ALA A 95 12.25 -2.03 2.72
C ALA A 95 12.37 -3.11 3.80
N PRO A 96 12.39 -4.41 3.44
CA PRO A 96 12.59 -5.49 4.38
C PRO A 96 13.88 -5.32 5.18
N ASN A 97 13.80 -5.56 6.49
CA ASN A 97 14.95 -5.54 7.37
C ASN A 97 15.83 -6.80 7.18
N GLU A 98 16.97 -6.86 7.87
CA GLU A 98 17.93 -7.98 7.79
C GLU A 98 17.32 -9.35 8.13
N ARG A 99 16.20 -9.39 8.86
CA ARG A 99 15.44 -10.60 9.20
C ARG A 99 14.32 -10.91 8.21
N GLY A 100 14.27 -10.20 7.08
CA GLY A 100 13.25 -10.37 6.06
C GLY A 100 11.86 -9.88 6.47
N GLY A 101 11.74 -9.07 7.50
CA GLY A 101 10.49 -8.48 7.97
C GLY A 101 10.20 -7.14 7.30
N VAL A 102 8.96 -6.93 6.85
CA VAL A 102 8.47 -5.65 6.30
C VAL A 102 7.19 -5.25 7.00
N GLU A 103 7.04 -3.97 7.32
CA GLU A 103 5.82 -3.45 7.94
C GLU A 103 4.94 -2.74 6.91
N ILE A 104 3.61 -2.99 6.99
CA ILE A 104 2.62 -2.38 6.11
C ILE A 104 1.69 -1.44 6.87
N GLY A 105 1.13 -0.48 6.11
CA GLY A 105 0.02 0.36 6.52
C GLY A 105 -1.00 0.48 5.40
N TYR A 106 -2.27 0.75 5.75
CA TYR A 106 -3.34 0.94 4.79
C TYR A 106 -4.45 1.82 5.35
N GLY A 107 -5.23 2.39 4.45
CA GLY A 107 -6.43 3.15 4.77
C GLY A 107 -7.40 3.14 3.59
N ILE A 108 -8.71 3.09 3.89
CA ILE A 108 -9.77 3.16 2.88
C ILE A 108 -10.74 4.25 3.29
N CYS A 109 -11.12 5.11 2.35
CA CYS A 109 -12.11 6.15 2.58
C CYS A 109 -13.45 5.55 3.01
N HIS A 110 -14.21 6.29 3.81
CA HIS A 110 -15.39 5.77 4.51
C HIS A 110 -16.44 5.19 3.55
N SER A 111 -16.66 5.85 2.42
CA SER A 111 -17.64 5.42 1.40
C SER A 111 -17.34 4.04 0.78
N PHE A 112 -16.11 3.52 0.92
CA PHE A 112 -15.67 2.22 0.41
C PHE A 112 -15.36 1.19 1.51
N GLN A 113 -15.54 1.55 2.78
CA GLN A 113 -15.39 0.60 3.89
C GLN A 113 -16.52 -0.46 3.89
N GLY A 114 -16.26 -1.58 4.59
CA GLY A 114 -17.22 -2.69 4.67
C GLY A 114 -17.37 -3.53 3.41
N ARG A 115 -16.76 -3.14 2.28
CA ARG A 115 -16.86 -3.82 0.98
C ARG A 115 -15.71 -4.81 0.70
N GLY A 116 -14.83 -5.03 1.66
CA GLY A 116 -13.67 -5.94 1.54
C GLY A 116 -12.47 -5.35 0.78
N VAL A 117 -12.50 -4.08 0.39
CA VAL A 117 -11.43 -3.39 -0.36
C VAL A 117 -10.11 -3.47 0.39
N ALA A 118 -10.08 -3.11 1.69
CA ALA A 118 -8.87 -3.17 2.50
C ALA A 118 -8.29 -4.59 2.58
N THR A 119 -9.13 -5.62 2.77
CA THR A 119 -8.68 -7.01 2.84
C THR A 119 -8.05 -7.45 1.52
N GLU A 120 -8.68 -7.13 0.38
CA GLU A 120 -8.17 -7.46 -0.95
C GLU A 120 -6.83 -6.77 -1.22
N ALA A 121 -6.71 -5.48 -0.89
CA ALA A 121 -5.48 -4.73 -1.05
C ALA A 121 -4.34 -5.26 -0.16
N VAL A 122 -4.61 -5.57 1.11
CA VAL A 122 -3.63 -6.15 2.04
C VAL A 122 -3.16 -7.52 1.59
N VAL A 123 -4.06 -8.39 1.11
CA VAL A 123 -3.69 -9.71 0.57
C VAL A 123 -2.79 -9.55 -0.65
N ALA A 124 -3.15 -8.69 -1.59
CA ALA A 124 -2.36 -8.43 -2.79
C ALA A 124 -0.97 -7.85 -2.45
N LEU A 125 -0.89 -6.94 -1.46
CA LEU A 125 0.38 -6.39 -1.02
C LEU A 125 1.26 -7.46 -0.33
N CYS A 126 0.67 -8.36 0.47
CA CYS A 126 1.39 -9.49 1.05
C CYS A 126 1.95 -10.45 -0.02
N ASP A 127 1.18 -10.73 -1.07
CA ASP A 127 1.65 -11.55 -2.17
C ASP A 127 2.77 -10.86 -2.96
N PHE A 128 2.65 -9.55 -3.15
CA PHE A 128 3.73 -8.75 -3.75
C PHE A 128 5.01 -8.77 -2.89
N ALA A 129 4.88 -8.73 -1.56
CA ALA A 129 6.00 -8.74 -0.61
C ALA A 129 6.85 -10.03 -0.66
N ARG A 130 6.32 -11.15 -1.19
CA ARG A 130 7.08 -12.41 -1.40
C ARG A 130 8.31 -12.26 -2.29
N ARG A 131 8.43 -11.15 -3.02
CA ARG A 131 9.57 -10.83 -3.87
C ARG A 131 10.87 -10.59 -3.10
N GLY A 132 10.79 -10.27 -1.80
CA GLY A 132 11.98 -10.00 -1.00
C GLY A 132 11.77 -10.02 0.52
N ALA A 133 10.54 -10.25 1.00
CA ALA A 133 10.23 -10.40 2.41
C ALA A 133 9.84 -11.84 2.76
N GLN A 134 9.99 -12.21 4.03
CA GLN A 134 9.59 -13.50 4.60
C GLN A 134 8.45 -13.32 5.60
N VAL A 135 8.33 -12.14 6.18
CA VAL A 135 7.36 -11.79 7.21
C VAL A 135 6.77 -10.44 6.91
N VAL A 136 5.45 -10.33 6.99
CA VAL A 136 4.76 -9.05 6.97
C VAL A 136 4.26 -8.72 8.37
N LEU A 137 4.52 -7.50 8.79
CA LEU A 137 4.14 -6.94 10.09
C LEU A 137 3.11 -5.83 9.88
N ALA A 138 2.26 -5.62 10.88
CA ALA A 138 1.33 -4.49 10.92
C ALA A 138 1.04 -4.12 12.38
N GLU A 139 0.57 -2.90 12.62
CA GLU A 139 0.11 -2.44 13.92
C GLU A 139 -1.29 -1.84 13.80
N THR A 140 -2.11 -2.05 14.82
CA THR A 140 -3.43 -1.44 14.93
C THR A 140 -3.64 -0.92 16.35
N ASP A 141 -4.35 0.22 16.46
CA ASP A 141 -4.89 0.62 17.75
C ASP A 141 -5.83 -0.47 18.28
N ARG A 142 -5.83 -0.67 19.59
CA ARG A 142 -6.72 -1.62 20.28
C ARG A 142 -8.20 -1.34 20.01
N GLU A 143 -8.56 -0.07 19.83
CA GLU A 143 -9.93 0.34 19.54
C GLU A 143 -10.31 0.21 18.05
N ASN A 144 -9.33 0.05 17.15
CA ASN A 144 -9.58 -0.08 15.72
C ASN A 144 -9.97 -1.51 15.30
N VAL A 145 -11.14 -1.94 15.78
CA VAL A 145 -11.71 -3.28 15.52
C VAL A 145 -11.85 -3.54 14.01
N ALA A 146 -12.11 -2.51 13.21
CA ALA A 146 -12.24 -2.65 11.76
C ALA A 146 -10.92 -3.11 11.13
N SER A 147 -9.80 -2.48 11.48
CA SER A 147 -8.47 -2.84 10.98
C SER A 147 -8.04 -4.23 11.47
N GLN A 148 -8.32 -4.56 12.74
CA GLN A 148 -8.06 -5.89 13.29
C GLN A 148 -8.76 -7.00 12.48
N ARG A 149 -10.03 -6.80 12.11
CA ARG A 149 -10.78 -7.73 11.27
C ARG A 149 -10.19 -7.87 9.86
N VAL A 150 -9.69 -6.77 9.29
CA VAL A 150 -9.00 -6.83 7.99
C VAL A 150 -7.76 -7.70 8.10
N LEU A 151 -6.90 -7.48 9.10
CA LEU A 151 -5.68 -8.26 9.30
C LEU A 151 -5.98 -9.73 9.56
N GLN A 152 -6.94 -10.05 10.43
CA GLN A 152 -7.37 -11.43 10.68
C GLN A 152 -7.83 -12.14 9.39
N LYS A 153 -8.69 -11.48 8.58
CA LYS A 153 -9.15 -12.02 7.29
C LYS A 153 -8.04 -12.15 6.27
N SER A 154 -6.98 -11.35 6.39
CA SER A 154 -5.80 -11.41 5.54
C SER A 154 -4.77 -12.44 6.03
N GLY A 155 -5.05 -13.19 7.10
CA GLY A 155 -4.21 -14.26 7.63
C GLY A 155 -3.10 -13.82 8.58
N PHE A 156 -3.21 -12.62 9.15
CA PHE A 156 -2.32 -12.17 10.21
C PHE A 156 -2.76 -12.75 11.56
N GLN A 157 -1.79 -12.95 12.44
CA GLN A 157 -1.99 -13.34 13.83
C GLN A 157 -1.49 -12.22 14.75
N PRO A 158 -2.20 -11.89 15.85
CA PRO A 158 -1.69 -10.98 16.85
C PRO A 158 -0.51 -11.65 17.59
N VAL A 159 0.55 -10.89 17.86
CA VAL A 159 1.76 -11.41 18.51
C VAL A 159 2.01 -10.80 19.88
N ASP A 160 1.72 -9.53 20.04
CA ASP A 160 1.77 -8.86 21.34
C ASP A 160 0.88 -7.60 21.36
N GLU A 161 0.72 -7.02 22.55
CA GLU A 161 0.04 -5.75 22.76
C GLU A 161 0.90 -4.91 23.70
N PHE A 162 1.20 -3.69 23.29
CA PHE A 162 1.95 -2.73 24.06
C PHE A 162 1.47 -1.31 23.79
N ASP A 163 1.29 -0.51 24.85
CA ASP A 163 0.91 0.91 24.79
C ASP A 163 -0.35 1.19 23.94
N GLY A 164 -1.36 0.30 24.05
CA GLY A 164 -2.62 0.44 23.30
C GLY A 164 -2.53 0.02 21.83
N LEU A 165 -1.40 -0.48 21.37
CA LEU A 165 -1.19 -1.01 20.04
C LEU A 165 -1.13 -2.54 20.07
N ILE A 166 -1.81 -3.17 19.12
CA ILE A 166 -1.70 -4.61 18.85
C ILE A 166 -0.77 -4.79 17.66
N ARG A 167 0.27 -5.60 17.83
CA ARG A 167 1.18 -5.99 16.75
C ARG A 167 0.71 -7.28 16.11
N TRP A 168 0.75 -7.29 14.79
CA TRP A 168 0.31 -8.38 13.94
C TRP A 168 1.45 -8.90 13.09
N ARG A 169 1.42 -10.20 12.83
CA ARG A 169 2.44 -10.87 12.02
C ARG A 169 1.79 -11.86 11.07
N LYS A 170 2.34 -11.94 9.85
CA LYS A 170 2.00 -12.95 8.85
C LYS A 170 3.28 -13.49 8.23
N GLU A 171 3.47 -14.80 8.30
CA GLU A 171 4.51 -15.48 7.53
C GLU A 171 4.11 -15.51 6.05
N ILE A 172 5.06 -15.20 5.18
CA ILE A 172 4.91 -15.33 3.74
C ILE A 172 6.12 -16.09 3.21
N SER A 173 5.89 -17.22 2.52
CA SER A 173 6.98 -17.93 1.86
C SER A 173 7.48 -17.11 0.69
N ALA A 174 8.79 -16.85 0.60
CA ALA A 174 9.38 -16.22 -0.59
C ALA A 174 9.12 -17.08 -1.82
N PHE A 175 8.91 -16.45 -3.00
CA PHE A 175 8.85 -17.19 -4.26
C PHE A 175 10.19 -17.88 -4.51
N GLY A 176 10.19 -19.23 -4.39
CA GLY A 176 11.19 -20.13 -4.93
C GLY A 176 12.67 -19.79 -4.66
N ARG A 177 13.22 -20.18 -3.50
CA ARG A 177 14.50 -20.88 -3.56
C ARG A 177 14.16 -22.36 -3.75
N GLN A 178 14.18 -22.81 -5.00
CA GLN A 178 14.39 -24.23 -5.26
C GLN A 178 15.79 -24.52 -4.71
N SER A 179 15.84 -25.36 -3.68
CA SER A 179 17.09 -25.97 -3.21
C SER A 179 17.66 -26.80 -4.35
N GLU A 180 18.81 -26.35 -4.86
CA GLU A 180 19.75 -27.24 -5.58
C GLU A 180 20.38 -28.22 -4.60
#